data_c828ad72d7caf36e2b088c779897a588
#
_entry.id   c828ad72d7caf36e2b088c779897a588
#
_cell.length_a   1.000
_cell.length_b   1.000
_cell.length_c   1.000
_cell.angle_alpha   90.00
_cell.angle_beta   90.00
_cell.angle_gamma   90.00
#
_symmetry.space_group_name_H-M   'P 1'
#
loop_
_entity.id
_entity.type
_entity.pdbx_description
1 polymer ?
#
loop_
_entity_poly.entity_id
_entity_poly.type
_entity_poly.pdbx_seq_one_letter_code
_entity_poly.pdbx_strand_id
1 'polypeptide(L)'
;MLDRSVYLVDVVMEKRGRILKLDSIEGGKLWKGIDMLIFNTWHWWNRRGITQPWDHIKVGGKYYKDMDRMVAFKKALLTWVKWIDTNIDPSKQLVFFQGVSPSHYNGSDWNQPGVKSCTGQTRPLNGSMYRAGIPPALTVQKNILGTIKKAVTLLDVTNLSLLRKDGHPSIYGMKGRTDCSHWCLAGVPDTWNELLYNLIL
;
A
#
# COMPACT_ATOMS: atom_id res chain seq x y z
N MET A 1 10.33 -3.33 14.61
CA MET A 1 9.35 -4.45 14.54
C MET A 1 8.63 -4.39 13.20
N LEU A 2 8.42 -5.53 12.52
CA LEU A 2 7.58 -5.62 11.32
C LEU A 2 6.26 -6.28 11.71
N ASP A 3 5.15 -5.54 11.59
CA ASP A 3 3.81 -6.09 11.72
C ASP A 3 3.18 -6.31 10.35
N ARG A 4 2.50 -7.44 10.17
CA ARG A 4 1.90 -7.84 8.88
C ARG A 4 0.40 -7.56 8.80
N SER A 5 -0.08 -6.50 9.43
CA SER A 5 -1.47 -6.01 9.33
C SER A 5 -1.71 -5.32 7.98
N VAL A 6 -1.56 -6.08 6.90
CA VAL A 6 -1.49 -5.59 5.50
C VAL A 6 -2.73 -4.84 5.02
N TYR A 7 -3.86 -4.98 5.70
CA TYR A 7 -5.10 -4.25 5.42
C TYR A 7 -5.32 -3.06 6.36
N LEU A 8 -4.45 -2.88 7.39
CA LEU A 8 -4.59 -1.96 8.51
C LEU A 8 -5.80 -2.24 9.41
N VAL A 9 -6.80 -2.92 8.92
CA VAL A 9 -8.01 -3.36 9.62
C VAL A 9 -7.98 -4.87 9.83
N ASP A 10 -8.82 -5.36 10.72
CA ASP A 10 -8.78 -6.75 11.14
C ASP A 10 -9.32 -7.73 10.09
N VAL A 11 -8.64 -8.85 9.93
CA VAL A 11 -9.16 -10.05 9.27
C VAL A 11 -9.30 -11.14 10.33
N VAL A 12 -10.51 -11.54 10.62
CA VAL A 12 -10.80 -12.50 11.69
C VAL A 12 -11.59 -13.70 11.19
N MET A 13 -11.47 -14.83 11.88
CA MET A 13 -12.31 -15.99 11.64
C MET A 13 -13.60 -15.89 12.45
N GLU A 14 -14.74 -15.94 11.79
CA GLU A 14 -16.07 -16.03 12.40
C GLU A 14 -16.81 -17.28 11.90
N LYS A 15 -18.00 -17.58 12.40
CA LYS A 15 -18.80 -18.73 11.95
C LYS A 15 -19.09 -18.73 10.44
N ARG A 16 -19.07 -17.55 9.79
CA ARG A 16 -19.28 -17.35 8.35
C ARG A 16 -18.02 -17.45 7.51
N GLY A 17 -16.87 -17.75 8.11
CA GLY A 17 -15.56 -17.78 7.45
C GLY A 17 -14.67 -16.60 7.83
N ARG A 18 -13.73 -16.26 6.97
CA ARG A 18 -12.80 -15.15 7.15
C ARG A 18 -13.49 -13.82 6.86
N ILE A 19 -13.48 -12.92 7.81
CA ILE A 19 -14.18 -11.64 7.73
C ILE A 19 -13.17 -10.49 7.75
N LEU A 20 -13.18 -9.67 6.70
CA LEU A 20 -12.47 -8.39 6.68
C LEU A 20 -13.37 -7.32 7.34
N LYS A 21 -13.00 -6.86 8.53
CA LYS A 21 -13.75 -5.87 9.31
C LYS A 21 -13.23 -4.47 9.00
N LEU A 22 -13.94 -3.71 8.16
CA LEU A 22 -13.51 -2.39 7.73
C LEU A 22 -13.59 -1.31 8.82
N ASP A 23 -14.21 -1.61 9.94
CA ASP A 23 -14.46 -0.72 11.08
C ASP A 23 -13.78 -1.17 12.38
N SER A 24 -12.79 -2.06 12.30
CA SER A 24 -12.08 -2.62 13.45
C SER A 24 -10.56 -2.66 13.23
N ILE A 25 -9.79 -2.21 14.24
CA ILE A 25 -8.31 -2.29 14.31
C ILE A 25 -7.91 -2.76 15.72
N GLU A 26 -8.26 -3.98 16.07
CA GLU A 26 -7.84 -4.58 17.35
C GLU A 26 -6.34 -4.88 17.38
N GLY A 27 -5.77 -5.27 16.24
CA GLY A 27 -4.32 -5.47 16.05
C GLY A 27 -3.49 -4.22 16.31
N GLY A 28 -4.08 -3.03 16.18
CA GLY A 28 -3.40 -1.75 16.42
C GLY A 28 -2.92 -1.53 17.85
N LYS A 29 -3.29 -2.41 18.80
CA LYS A 29 -2.73 -2.41 20.17
C LYS A 29 -1.21 -2.55 20.17
N LEU A 30 -0.65 -3.27 19.18
CA LEU A 30 0.79 -3.49 19.03
C LEU A 30 1.55 -2.24 18.55
N TRP A 31 0.84 -1.24 18.01
CA TRP A 31 1.46 -0.02 17.47
C TRP A 31 1.58 1.08 18.53
N LYS A 32 0.91 0.92 19.68
CA LYS A 32 0.93 1.92 20.76
C LYS A 32 2.32 2.01 21.38
N GLY A 33 2.77 3.22 21.63
CA GLY A 33 4.05 3.50 22.29
C GLY A 33 5.30 3.24 21.42
N ILE A 34 5.14 2.97 20.14
CA ILE A 34 6.25 2.87 19.19
C ILE A 34 6.63 4.28 18.75
N ASP A 35 7.91 4.66 18.87
CA ASP A 35 8.42 6.01 18.58
C ASP A 35 8.22 6.41 17.12
N MET A 36 8.39 5.46 16.18
CA MET A 36 8.21 5.69 14.76
C MET A 36 7.37 4.57 14.14
N LEU A 37 6.29 4.97 13.47
CA LEU A 37 5.39 4.09 12.75
C LEU A 37 5.42 4.41 11.25
N ILE A 38 5.64 3.40 10.41
CA ILE A 38 5.57 3.51 8.96
C ILE A 38 4.50 2.55 8.47
N PHE A 39 3.37 3.10 8.02
CA PHE A 39 2.26 2.31 7.51
C PHE A 39 2.39 2.13 6.00
N ASN A 40 2.17 0.92 5.53
CA ASN A 40 2.17 0.56 4.11
C ASN A 40 1.04 -0.42 3.83
N THR A 41 0.19 -0.08 2.86
CA THR A 41 -0.90 -0.93 2.41
C THR A 41 -1.28 -0.60 0.97
N TRP A 42 -1.94 -1.46 0.26
CA TRP A 42 -2.58 -1.40 -1.05
C TRP A 42 -2.44 -2.69 -1.85
N HIS A 43 -1.24 -3.24 -2.11
CA HIS A 43 -1.07 -4.41 -2.98
C HIS A 43 -2.01 -5.57 -2.65
N TRP A 44 -2.20 -5.81 -1.37
CA TRP A 44 -3.04 -6.89 -0.86
C TRP A 44 -4.52 -6.69 -1.16
N TRP A 45 -4.98 -5.46 -1.33
CA TRP A 45 -6.36 -5.12 -1.64
C TRP A 45 -6.78 -5.57 -3.06
N ASN A 46 -5.83 -5.73 -3.98
CA ASN A 46 -6.08 -6.16 -5.35
C ASN A 46 -6.37 -7.65 -5.50
N ARG A 47 -6.16 -8.45 -4.46
CA ARG A 47 -6.41 -9.89 -4.50
C ARG A 47 -7.87 -10.20 -4.70
N ARG A 48 -8.14 -11.25 -5.55
CA ARG A 48 -9.48 -11.70 -5.91
C ARG A 48 -9.52 -13.21 -6.01
N GLY A 49 -10.73 -13.79 -5.95
CA GLY A 49 -10.95 -15.21 -6.08
C GLY A 49 -10.21 -16.02 -5.02
N ILE A 50 -9.52 -17.06 -5.40
CA ILE A 50 -8.80 -17.97 -4.48
C ILE A 50 -7.66 -17.30 -3.70
N THR A 51 -7.14 -16.17 -4.20
CA THR A 51 -6.07 -15.43 -3.53
C THR A 51 -6.60 -14.39 -2.54
N GLN A 52 -7.92 -14.13 -2.51
CA GLN A 52 -8.56 -13.21 -1.58
C GLN A 52 -8.56 -13.82 -0.17
N PRO A 53 -8.01 -13.14 0.84
CA PRO A 53 -7.87 -13.71 2.17
C PRO A 53 -9.11 -13.56 3.06
N TRP A 54 -10.22 -13.05 2.54
CA TRP A 54 -11.51 -12.97 3.22
C TRP A 54 -12.62 -13.59 2.39
N ASP A 55 -13.63 -14.07 3.06
CA ASP A 55 -14.84 -14.64 2.46
C ASP A 55 -16.00 -13.64 2.45
N HIS A 56 -15.99 -12.72 3.43
CA HIS A 56 -16.97 -11.64 3.55
C HIS A 56 -16.29 -10.36 4.07
N ILE A 57 -16.92 -9.23 3.79
CA ILE A 57 -16.58 -7.92 4.35
C ILE A 57 -17.66 -7.54 5.37
N LYS A 58 -17.24 -6.97 6.51
CA LYS A 58 -18.14 -6.45 7.55
C LYS A 58 -17.85 -4.98 7.81
N VAL A 59 -18.91 -4.18 7.86
CA VAL A 59 -18.86 -2.76 8.24
C VAL A 59 -20.21 -2.30 8.77
N GLY A 60 -20.24 -1.54 9.86
CA GLY A 60 -21.46 -1.05 10.49
C GLY A 60 -22.42 -2.18 10.88
N GLY A 61 -21.89 -3.30 11.34
CA GLY A 61 -22.66 -4.49 11.71
C GLY A 61 -23.22 -5.31 10.53
N LYS A 62 -23.10 -4.84 9.29
CA LYS A 62 -23.61 -5.51 8.08
C LYS A 62 -22.52 -6.32 7.40
N TYR A 63 -22.93 -7.48 6.84
CA TYR A 63 -22.06 -8.36 6.05
C TYR A 63 -22.33 -8.16 4.57
N TYR A 64 -21.24 -8.14 3.80
CA TYR A 64 -21.23 -8.07 2.34
C TYR A 64 -20.43 -9.25 1.80
N LYS A 65 -20.87 -9.86 0.71
CA LYS A 65 -20.11 -10.94 0.06
C LYS A 65 -18.79 -10.41 -0.50
N ASP A 66 -18.87 -9.23 -1.12
CA ASP A 66 -17.71 -8.49 -1.63
C ASP A 66 -18.07 -7.00 -1.77
N MET A 67 -17.05 -6.17 -2.06
CA MET A 67 -17.20 -4.73 -2.21
C MET A 67 -16.20 -4.22 -3.24
N ASP A 68 -16.49 -3.09 -3.89
CA ASP A 68 -15.50 -2.40 -4.70
C ASP A 68 -14.24 -2.09 -3.87
N ARG A 69 -13.07 -2.35 -4.45
CA ARG A 69 -11.80 -2.28 -3.71
C ARG A 69 -11.44 -0.88 -3.26
N MET A 70 -11.75 0.14 -4.07
CA MET A 70 -11.50 1.54 -3.68
C MET A 70 -12.43 1.96 -2.56
N VAL A 71 -13.69 1.52 -2.59
CA VAL A 71 -14.67 1.78 -1.52
C VAL A 71 -14.25 1.10 -0.22
N ALA A 72 -13.87 -0.18 -0.28
CA ALA A 72 -13.40 -0.93 0.89
C ALA A 72 -12.11 -0.30 1.47
N PHE A 73 -11.16 0.01 0.62
CA PHE A 73 -9.90 0.65 0.98
C PHE A 73 -10.13 2.02 1.66
N LYS A 74 -10.96 2.87 1.07
CA LYS A 74 -11.34 4.16 1.68
C LYS A 74 -11.94 3.98 3.07
N LYS A 75 -12.85 3.00 3.25
CA LYS A 75 -13.46 2.73 4.57
C LYS A 75 -12.42 2.27 5.60
N ALA A 76 -11.51 1.38 5.21
CA ALA A 76 -10.44 0.93 6.09
C ALA A 76 -9.50 2.07 6.48
N LEU A 77 -9.11 2.94 5.55
CA LEU A 77 -8.30 4.12 5.83
C LEU A 77 -9.00 5.09 6.77
N LEU A 78 -10.31 5.31 6.64
CA LEU A 78 -11.07 6.14 7.58
C LEU A 78 -11.08 5.55 9.01
N THR A 79 -11.09 4.23 9.13
CA THR A 79 -10.97 3.55 10.43
C THR A 79 -9.56 3.72 10.99
N TRP A 80 -8.54 3.61 10.14
CA TRP A 80 -7.16 3.86 10.52
C TRP A 80 -6.94 5.32 10.96
N VAL A 81 -7.53 6.32 10.27
CA VAL A 81 -7.50 7.73 10.69
C VAL A 81 -8.04 7.90 12.10
N LYS A 82 -9.21 7.31 12.40
CA LYS A 82 -9.79 7.36 13.76
C LYS A 82 -8.85 6.75 14.80
N TRP A 83 -8.18 5.66 14.44
CA TRP A 83 -7.20 5.03 15.32
C TRP A 83 -6.01 5.96 15.58
N ILE A 84 -5.44 6.59 14.53
CA ILE A 84 -4.35 7.57 14.63
C ILE A 84 -4.78 8.75 15.52
N ASP A 85 -5.91 9.36 15.22
CA ASP A 85 -6.40 10.54 15.95
C ASP A 85 -6.65 10.24 17.45
N THR A 86 -6.96 8.98 17.77
CA THR A 86 -7.24 8.55 19.16
C THR A 86 -5.99 8.14 19.92
N ASN A 87 -5.02 7.49 19.26
CA ASN A 87 -3.96 6.74 19.95
C ASN A 87 -2.56 7.32 19.80
N ILE A 88 -2.33 8.26 18.86
CA ILE A 88 -1.01 8.83 18.62
C ILE A 88 -0.81 10.12 19.44
N ASP A 89 0.35 10.22 20.07
CA ASP A 89 0.85 11.45 20.68
C ASP A 89 1.95 12.02 19.75
N PRO A 90 1.65 13.09 18.96
CA PRO A 90 2.60 13.62 17.97
C PRO A 90 3.82 14.28 18.62
N SER A 91 3.82 14.50 19.92
CA SER A 91 5.01 15.01 20.65
C SER A 91 6.03 13.91 20.94
N LYS A 92 5.64 12.64 20.80
CA LYS A 92 6.46 11.45 21.13
C LYS A 92 6.62 10.47 19.98
N GLN A 93 5.77 10.57 18.97
CA GLN A 93 5.67 9.56 17.93
C GLN A 93 5.68 10.20 16.54
N LEU A 94 6.55 9.69 15.68
CA LEU A 94 6.57 10.02 14.26
C LEU A 94 5.71 9.02 13.50
N VAL A 95 4.83 9.51 12.65
CA VAL A 95 3.97 8.64 11.83
C VAL A 95 4.14 8.97 10.36
N PHE A 96 4.52 7.96 9.59
CA PHE A 96 4.61 8.02 8.14
C PHE A 96 3.59 7.10 7.51
N PHE A 97 3.06 7.53 6.38
CA PHE A 97 2.27 6.67 5.50
C PHE A 97 3.00 6.55 4.16
N GLN A 98 3.46 5.36 3.81
CA GLN A 98 4.14 5.12 2.54
C GLN A 98 3.12 5.16 1.40
N GLY A 99 3.42 5.94 0.37
CA GLY A 99 2.64 5.98 -0.86
C GLY A 99 2.60 4.63 -1.56
N VAL A 100 1.68 4.49 -2.51
CA VAL A 100 1.53 3.24 -3.28
C VAL A 100 2.82 2.90 -4.01
N SER A 101 3.37 1.73 -3.72
CA SER A 101 4.44 1.15 -4.51
C SER A 101 3.83 0.57 -5.80
N PRO A 102 4.18 1.06 -7.00
CA PRO A 102 3.57 0.62 -8.24
C PRO A 102 4.07 -0.75 -8.70
N SER A 103 3.30 -1.35 -9.61
CA SER A 103 3.70 -2.55 -10.35
C SER A 103 3.73 -2.27 -11.84
N HIS A 104 4.55 -3.01 -12.60
CA HIS A 104 4.77 -2.80 -14.04
C HIS A 104 4.46 -4.07 -14.84
N TYR A 105 3.16 -4.42 -14.93
CA TYR A 105 2.67 -5.57 -15.69
C TYR A 105 2.09 -5.20 -17.07
N ASN A 106 1.77 -3.94 -17.34
CA ASN A 106 1.11 -3.51 -18.55
C ASN A 106 1.96 -2.47 -19.30
N GLY A 107 2.61 -2.86 -20.38
CA GLY A 107 3.47 -1.99 -21.18
C GLY A 107 2.76 -0.79 -21.81
N SER A 108 1.43 -0.85 -21.98
CA SER A 108 0.66 0.31 -22.44
C SER A 108 0.79 1.49 -21.50
N ASP A 109 1.01 1.24 -20.20
CA ASP A 109 1.16 2.28 -19.18
C ASP A 109 2.43 3.10 -19.35
N TRP A 110 3.43 2.57 -20.08
CA TRP A 110 4.69 3.24 -20.42
C TRP A 110 5.01 3.26 -21.92
N ASN A 111 3.95 3.29 -22.75
CA ASN A 111 4.06 3.44 -24.21
C ASN A 111 4.71 2.24 -24.95
N GLN A 112 4.58 1.04 -24.43
CA GLN A 112 5.00 -0.20 -25.08
C GLN A 112 3.82 -1.18 -25.16
N PRO A 113 2.77 -0.89 -25.97
CA PRO A 113 1.61 -1.77 -26.09
C PRO A 113 2.07 -3.16 -26.59
N GLY A 114 1.52 -4.21 -25.97
CA GLY A 114 1.93 -5.60 -26.25
C GLY A 114 2.95 -6.16 -25.25
N VAL A 115 3.72 -5.33 -24.56
CA VAL A 115 4.55 -5.78 -23.44
C VAL A 115 3.64 -6.05 -22.21
N LYS A 116 3.72 -7.27 -21.66
CA LYS A 116 2.82 -7.74 -20.57
C LYS A 116 3.53 -7.93 -19.24
N SER A 117 4.76 -7.49 -19.11
CA SER A 117 5.55 -7.59 -17.88
C SER A 117 6.77 -6.68 -17.92
N CYS A 118 7.43 -6.53 -16.78
CA CYS A 118 8.73 -5.84 -16.67
C CYS A 118 9.91 -6.67 -17.22
N THR A 119 9.66 -7.86 -17.75
CA THR A 119 10.73 -8.71 -18.29
C THR A 119 11.47 -8.01 -19.41
N GLY A 120 12.80 -8.01 -19.33
CA GLY A 120 13.67 -7.35 -20.30
C GLY A 120 13.70 -5.82 -20.20
N GLN A 121 13.01 -5.22 -19.24
CA GLN A 121 13.08 -3.80 -18.97
C GLN A 121 14.34 -3.50 -18.15
N THR A 122 15.36 -2.90 -18.77
CA THR A 122 16.69 -2.67 -18.19
C THR A 122 17.02 -1.19 -17.97
N ARG A 123 16.10 -0.30 -18.31
CA ARG A 123 16.30 1.15 -18.18
C ARG A 123 15.04 1.81 -17.60
N PRO A 124 15.21 2.84 -16.77
CA PRO A 124 14.10 3.65 -16.31
C PRO A 124 13.36 4.34 -17.47
N LEU A 125 12.19 4.84 -17.19
CA LEU A 125 11.51 5.73 -18.13
C LEU A 125 12.15 7.12 -18.09
N ASN A 126 12.30 7.71 -19.25
CA ASN A 126 12.77 9.09 -19.38
C ASN A 126 11.65 10.08 -19.05
N GLY A 127 12.03 11.20 -18.42
CA GLY A 127 11.10 12.27 -18.05
C GLY A 127 10.63 12.18 -16.61
N SER A 128 9.64 13.01 -16.28
CA SER A 128 9.12 13.19 -14.91
C SER A 128 7.68 12.71 -14.75
N MET A 129 7.04 12.27 -15.83
CA MET A 129 5.64 11.88 -15.83
C MET A 129 5.45 10.45 -16.32
N TYR A 130 4.66 9.68 -15.59
CA TYR A 130 4.20 8.36 -16.00
C TYR A 130 2.94 8.50 -16.86
N ARG A 131 2.92 7.86 -18.03
CA ARG A 131 1.84 8.03 -19.03
C ARG A 131 0.45 7.67 -18.50
N ALA A 132 0.35 6.57 -17.78
CA ALA A 132 -0.92 6.14 -17.22
C ALA A 132 -1.37 6.98 -16.00
N GLY A 133 -0.58 7.97 -15.58
CA GLY A 133 -0.84 8.78 -14.41
C GLY A 133 -0.60 8.05 -13.09
N ILE A 134 -1.05 8.65 -12.01
CA ILE A 134 -0.91 8.09 -10.66
C ILE A 134 -1.97 7.03 -10.38
N PRO A 135 -1.64 5.97 -9.62
CA PRO A 135 -2.62 4.96 -9.23
C PRO A 135 -3.80 5.58 -8.46
N PRO A 136 -5.06 5.22 -8.76
CA PRO A 136 -6.23 5.74 -8.03
C PRO A 136 -6.16 5.57 -6.51
N ALA A 137 -5.50 4.51 -6.04
CA ALA A 137 -5.28 4.29 -4.61
C ALA A 137 -4.44 5.38 -3.95
N LEU A 138 -3.44 5.97 -4.64
CA LEU A 138 -2.69 7.11 -4.11
C LEU A 138 -3.58 8.34 -3.94
N THR A 139 -4.49 8.59 -4.87
CA THR A 139 -5.47 9.67 -4.73
C THR A 139 -6.35 9.46 -3.51
N VAL A 140 -6.82 8.24 -3.27
CA VAL A 140 -7.58 7.91 -2.06
C VAL A 140 -6.73 8.13 -0.81
N GLN A 141 -5.48 7.68 -0.79
CA GLN A 141 -4.54 7.90 0.32
C GLN A 141 -4.38 9.40 0.61
N LYS A 142 -4.01 10.21 -0.40
CA LYS A 142 -3.80 11.66 -0.24
C LYS A 142 -5.05 12.38 0.30
N ASN A 143 -6.22 12.04 -0.23
CA ASN A 143 -7.48 12.63 0.22
C ASN A 143 -7.78 12.27 1.68
N ILE A 144 -7.52 11.03 2.09
CA ILE A 144 -7.75 10.59 3.46
C ILE A 144 -6.72 11.18 4.42
N LEU A 145 -5.44 11.22 4.05
CA LEU A 145 -4.40 11.86 4.87
C LEU A 145 -4.72 13.34 5.14
N GLY A 146 -5.30 14.05 4.17
CA GLY A 146 -5.78 15.42 4.36
C GLY A 146 -6.90 15.59 5.38
N THR A 147 -7.50 14.50 5.90
CA THR A 147 -8.56 14.55 6.93
C THR A 147 -8.06 14.26 8.34
N ILE A 148 -6.80 13.86 8.49
CA ILE A 148 -6.20 13.51 9.78
C ILE A 148 -5.94 14.77 10.60
N LYS A 149 -6.27 14.72 11.89
CA LYS A 149 -6.03 15.82 12.84
C LYS A 149 -4.61 15.80 13.42
N LYS A 150 -3.99 14.65 13.46
CA LYS A 150 -2.62 14.45 13.95
C LYS A 150 -1.61 14.56 12.82
N ALA A 151 -0.36 14.84 13.16
CA ALA A 151 0.71 14.88 12.17
C ALA A 151 1.00 13.47 11.63
N VAL A 152 0.72 13.26 10.34
CA VAL A 152 1.12 12.08 9.57
C VAL A 152 1.76 12.55 8.29
N THR A 153 2.98 12.11 8.05
CA THR A 153 3.75 12.49 6.85
C THR A 153 3.58 11.45 5.76
N LEU A 154 3.20 11.88 4.55
CA LEU A 154 3.21 11.01 3.38
C LEU A 154 4.65 10.81 2.91
N LEU A 155 5.16 9.59 2.98
CA LEU A 155 6.37 9.17 2.29
C LEU A 155 6.00 8.83 0.83
N ASP A 156 5.99 9.83 -0.05
CA ASP A 156 5.53 9.69 -1.43
C ASP A 156 6.59 9.03 -2.32
N VAL A 157 6.63 7.73 -2.28
CA VAL A 157 7.51 6.88 -3.11
C VAL A 157 6.93 6.59 -4.50
N THR A 158 5.67 6.97 -4.75
CA THR A 158 4.92 6.48 -5.93
C THR A 158 5.48 7.03 -7.23
N ASN A 159 5.61 8.36 -7.37
CA ASN A 159 5.97 8.98 -8.64
C ASN A 159 7.36 8.55 -9.13
N LEU A 160 8.35 8.58 -8.24
CA LEU A 160 9.70 8.12 -8.59
C LEU A 160 9.72 6.64 -8.99
N SER A 161 8.94 5.82 -8.29
CA SER A 161 8.89 4.37 -8.54
C SER A 161 8.14 4.02 -9.82
N LEU A 162 7.14 4.81 -10.23
CA LEU A 162 6.45 4.65 -11.51
C LEU A 162 7.41 4.73 -12.71
N LEU A 163 8.49 5.49 -12.60
CA LEU A 163 9.50 5.61 -13.66
C LEU A 163 10.49 4.44 -13.69
N ARG A 164 10.48 3.56 -12.72
CA ARG A 164 11.47 2.52 -12.47
C ARG A 164 10.98 1.12 -12.83
N LYS A 165 10.39 0.95 -14.02
CA LYS A 165 9.99 -0.38 -14.55
C LYS A 165 11.15 -1.39 -14.62
N ASP A 166 12.37 -0.91 -14.58
CA ASP A 166 13.63 -1.65 -14.56
C ASP A 166 14.04 -2.18 -13.18
N GLY A 167 13.43 -1.69 -12.10
CA GLY A 167 13.85 -2.00 -10.73
C GLY A 167 13.24 -3.26 -10.12
N HIS A 168 12.48 -4.03 -10.89
CA HIS A 168 11.80 -5.24 -10.41
C HIS A 168 12.65 -6.51 -10.55
N PRO A 169 12.45 -7.53 -9.67
CA PRO A 169 13.13 -8.82 -9.78
C PRO A 169 12.85 -9.56 -11.07
N SER A 170 11.72 -9.29 -11.72
CA SER A 170 11.33 -9.90 -12.99
C SER A 170 11.41 -11.43 -12.93
N ILE A 171 12.15 -12.07 -13.83
CA ILE A 171 12.32 -13.53 -13.88
C ILE A 171 13.22 -14.07 -12.76
N TYR A 172 13.93 -13.20 -12.03
CA TYR A 172 14.83 -13.58 -10.96
C TYR A 172 14.15 -13.63 -9.58
N GLY A 173 12.91 -13.15 -9.45
CA GLY A 173 12.19 -13.09 -8.18
C GLY A 173 11.77 -14.44 -7.64
N MET A 174 11.07 -15.23 -8.46
CA MET A 174 10.59 -16.58 -8.12
C MET A 174 10.66 -17.49 -9.33
N LYS A 175 11.12 -18.73 -9.12
CA LYS A 175 11.21 -19.74 -10.18
C LYS A 175 9.86 -19.92 -10.89
N GLY A 176 9.84 -19.75 -12.21
CA GLY A 176 8.66 -19.97 -13.06
C GLY A 176 7.60 -18.84 -12.99
N ARG A 177 7.88 -17.71 -12.34
CA ARG A 177 6.98 -16.55 -12.27
C ARG A 177 7.74 -15.25 -12.48
N THR A 178 7.13 -14.33 -13.22
CA THR A 178 7.64 -12.96 -13.36
C THR A 178 7.09 -12.10 -12.23
N ASP A 179 7.97 -11.40 -11.52
CA ASP A 179 7.62 -10.49 -10.45
C ASP A 179 7.93 -9.05 -10.86
N CYS A 180 6.87 -8.28 -11.10
CA CYS A 180 6.91 -6.87 -11.45
C CYS A 180 6.20 -6.00 -10.40
N SER A 181 6.11 -6.47 -9.16
CA SER A 181 5.48 -5.78 -8.03
C SER A 181 6.38 -5.62 -6.80
N HIS A 182 7.36 -6.48 -6.62
CA HIS A 182 8.43 -6.29 -5.65
C HIS A 182 9.61 -5.55 -6.30
N TRP A 183 10.58 -5.13 -5.48
CA TRP A 183 11.74 -4.35 -5.91
C TRP A 183 13.02 -5.10 -5.56
N CYS A 184 14.03 -4.94 -6.42
CA CYS A 184 15.37 -5.44 -6.12
C CYS A 184 15.98 -4.67 -4.94
N LEU A 185 16.73 -5.39 -4.10
CA LEU A 185 17.61 -4.86 -3.07
C LEU A 185 19.06 -5.27 -3.44
N ALA A 186 19.99 -4.33 -3.50
CA ALA A 186 19.87 -2.87 -3.45
C ALA A 186 19.15 -2.34 -4.70
N GLY A 187 18.52 -1.15 -4.61
CA GLY A 187 17.84 -0.54 -5.76
C GLY A 187 16.85 0.57 -5.37
N VAL A 188 15.67 0.55 -5.96
CA VAL A 188 14.66 1.61 -5.76
C VAL A 188 14.30 1.83 -4.27
N PRO A 189 14.21 0.79 -3.41
CA PRO A 189 13.97 0.99 -1.98
C PRO A 189 15.06 1.79 -1.25
N ASP A 190 16.30 1.83 -1.75
CA ASP A 190 17.35 2.66 -1.14
C ASP A 190 17.02 4.16 -1.30
N THR A 191 16.47 4.55 -2.46
CA THR A 191 15.96 5.92 -2.65
C THR A 191 14.78 6.24 -1.74
N TRP A 192 13.89 5.24 -1.44
CA TRP A 192 12.83 5.45 -0.44
C TRP A 192 13.39 5.69 0.97
N ASN A 193 14.48 4.99 1.32
CA ASN A 193 15.17 5.19 2.59
C ASN A 193 15.83 6.58 2.67
N GLU A 194 16.41 7.07 1.59
CA GLU A 194 16.95 8.43 1.51
C GLU A 194 15.84 9.49 1.70
N LEU A 195 14.69 9.30 1.07
CA LEU A 195 13.53 10.18 1.28
C LEU A 195 13.06 10.15 2.73
N LEU A 196 12.93 8.96 3.32
CA LEU A 196 12.53 8.81 4.73
C LEU A 196 13.54 9.52 5.64
N TYR A 197 14.83 9.31 5.42
CA TYR A 197 15.89 9.94 6.21
C TYR A 197 15.78 11.48 6.18
N ASN A 198 15.57 12.06 5.00
CA ASN A 198 15.39 13.50 4.86
C ASN A 198 14.10 14.04 5.51
N LEU A 199 13.08 13.20 5.73
CA LEU A 199 11.85 13.59 6.42
C LEU A 199 11.96 13.45 7.95
N ILE A 200 12.98 12.80 8.45
CA ILE A 200 13.24 12.61 9.89
C ILE A 200 14.15 13.73 10.43
N LEU A 201 15.05 14.24 9.59
CA LEU A 201 15.95 15.36 9.93
C LEU A 201 15.20 16.69 10.07
#